data_1f49f7859804fba15a33ac059051de30
#
_entry.id   1f49f7859804fba15a33ac059051de30
#
_cell.length_a   1.000
_cell.length_b   1.000
_cell.length_c   1.000
_cell.angle_alpha   90.00
_cell.angle_beta   90.00
_cell.angle_gamma   90.00
#
_symmetry.space_group_name_H-M   'P 1'
#
loop_
_entity.id
_entity.type
_entity.pdbx_description
1 polymer ?
#
loop_
_entity_poly.entity_id
_entity_poly.type
_entity_poly.pdbx_seq_one_letter_code
_entity_poly.pdbx_strand_id
1 'polypeptide(L)'
;MLNKFNLNKLFFIAITLSIFNLQAQDSSDESIDSMEEVITTARRTEESVSDVPIAISAFSGTDLDEKGITNMEDIRSLVPNMLIQKSAGNQSVAYVSVRGMGSQRGSVQYDNKIAIYVDDAFMIRPQGSLFDLFDVNNLQVLKGPQGTLFGKNTTSGAILVNNNLPVVGEFDSSVKVSVGLRGLASVSGMVNLPLTSNAALRVVGITKKQDGYIDNLDGFSDDGGIIDNESFRAMLSVDITEDLNLLYSQSMFDSSGTAVYANCEVYTNSPMLAGGPALGVVTQGMKTRAVNDCNETGHYQSYHDATFGDSYLDLDKTLLKLTYDLGSNSTLTFTHSTAKHDDQETGWATGANRTEF
;
A
#
# COMPACT_ATOMS: atom_id res chain seq x y z
N MET A 1 -13.19 -20.21 15.62
CA MET A 1 -11.81 -20.74 15.67
C MET A 1 -11.56 -21.44 14.34
N LEU A 2 -11.26 -20.72 13.30
CA LEU A 2 -10.78 -21.27 12.02
C LEU A 2 -9.25 -21.22 12.09
N ASN A 3 -8.65 -22.38 11.97
CA ASN A 3 -7.20 -22.58 11.93
C ASN A 3 -6.57 -21.54 11.00
N LYS A 4 -5.55 -20.80 11.48
CA LYS A 4 -4.64 -20.02 10.66
C LYS A 4 -4.10 -20.97 9.59
N PHE A 5 -4.62 -20.84 8.38
CA PHE A 5 -4.12 -21.54 7.21
C PHE A 5 -2.69 -21.07 7.00
N ASN A 6 -1.74 -21.96 7.10
CA ASN A 6 -0.32 -21.66 6.99
C ASN A 6 -0.02 -21.28 5.53
N LEU A 7 -0.18 -20.01 5.21
CA LEU A 7 0.03 -19.42 3.88
C LEU A 7 1.42 -19.76 3.32
N ASN A 8 2.42 -19.85 4.21
CA ASN A 8 3.77 -20.29 3.88
C ASN A 8 3.84 -21.69 3.24
N LYS A 9 2.92 -22.60 3.57
CA LYS A 9 2.90 -23.95 2.95
C LYS A 9 2.28 -23.94 1.56
N LEU A 10 1.29 -23.10 1.30
CA LEU A 10 0.70 -22.93 -0.04
C LEU A 10 1.65 -22.22 -1.00
N PHE A 11 2.40 -21.25 -0.50
CA PHE A 11 3.40 -20.52 -1.29
C PHE A 11 4.56 -21.42 -1.73
N PHE A 12 5.05 -22.30 -0.85
CA PHE A 12 6.09 -23.30 -1.18
C PHE A 12 5.60 -24.34 -2.20
N ILE A 13 4.33 -24.73 -2.18
CA ILE A 13 3.76 -25.69 -3.15
C ILE A 13 3.64 -25.05 -4.54
N ALA A 14 3.31 -23.75 -4.62
CA ALA A 14 3.27 -23.03 -5.91
C ALA A 14 4.66 -22.86 -6.53
N ILE A 15 5.69 -22.61 -5.72
CA ILE A 15 7.09 -22.47 -6.19
C ILE A 15 7.66 -23.80 -6.70
N THR A 16 7.32 -24.94 -6.10
CA THR A 16 7.82 -26.24 -6.56
C THR A 16 7.21 -26.71 -7.86
N LEU A 17 6.05 -26.20 -8.28
CA LEU A 17 5.46 -26.49 -9.60
C LEU A 17 6.08 -25.69 -10.76
N SER A 18 6.75 -24.57 -10.50
CA SER A 18 7.30 -23.69 -11.54
C SER A 18 8.74 -24.02 -11.96
N ILE A 19 9.42 -25.03 -11.37
CA ILE A 19 10.82 -25.38 -11.68
C ILE A 19 10.96 -26.24 -12.96
N PHE A 20 9.86 -26.66 -13.56
CA PHE A 20 9.89 -27.47 -14.78
C PHE A 20 9.58 -26.64 -16.03
N ASN A 21 10.54 -25.89 -16.51
CA ASN A 21 10.78 -25.46 -17.89
C ASN A 21 11.51 -24.09 -17.92
N LEU A 22 12.78 -24.08 -17.54
CA LEU A 22 13.68 -22.99 -17.93
C LEU A 22 14.24 -23.34 -19.32
N GLN A 23 13.51 -23.02 -20.37
CA GLN A 23 14.11 -22.85 -21.69
C GLN A 23 14.37 -21.36 -21.90
N ALA A 24 15.64 -21.01 -21.89
CA ALA A 24 16.08 -19.67 -22.27
C ALA A 24 15.68 -19.44 -23.74
N GLN A 25 14.74 -18.56 -23.96
CA GLN A 25 14.40 -18.06 -25.29
C GLN A 25 15.19 -16.77 -25.49
N ASP A 26 16.23 -16.89 -26.29
CA ASP A 26 17.04 -15.77 -26.77
C ASP A 26 16.21 -15.06 -27.85
N SER A 27 15.60 -13.93 -27.49
CA SER A 27 14.92 -13.06 -28.43
C SER A 27 15.61 -11.71 -28.47
N SER A 28 16.63 -11.63 -29.32
CA SER A 28 17.14 -10.37 -29.85
C SER A 28 16.17 -9.87 -30.92
N ASP A 29 15.25 -9.01 -30.57
CA ASP A 29 14.58 -8.12 -31.51
C ASP A 29 14.67 -6.70 -30.94
N GLU A 30 15.63 -5.93 -31.50
CA GLU A 30 15.66 -4.48 -31.34
C GLU A 30 14.44 -3.89 -32.09
N SER A 31 13.32 -3.81 -31.43
CA SER A 31 12.21 -2.98 -31.90
C SER A 31 12.45 -1.54 -31.43
N ILE A 32 12.55 -0.65 -32.43
CA ILE A 32 12.53 0.80 -32.31
C ILE A 32 11.47 1.21 -31.27
N ASP A 33 11.95 1.93 -30.26
CA ASP A 33 11.22 2.55 -29.16
C ASP A 33 9.97 3.29 -29.69
N SER A 34 8.87 2.58 -29.87
CA SER A 34 7.56 3.20 -29.96
C SER A 34 7.19 3.61 -28.55
N MET A 35 7.19 4.90 -28.25
CA MET A 35 6.70 5.41 -26.97
C MET A 35 5.39 4.71 -26.65
N GLU A 36 5.40 3.89 -25.59
CA GLU A 36 4.24 3.18 -25.12
C GLU A 36 3.16 4.22 -24.79
N GLU A 37 2.05 4.17 -25.52
CA GLU A 37 0.95 5.08 -25.29
C GLU A 37 0.31 4.76 -23.93
N VAL A 38 0.51 5.64 -22.95
CA VAL A 38 -0.05 5.44 -21.62
C VAL A 38 -1.55 5.67 -21.65
N ILE A 39 -2.32 4.60 -21.51
CA ILE A 39 -3.79 4.64 -21.43
C ILE A 39 -4.21 4.97 -20.00
N THR A 40 -5.23 5.82 -19.88
CA THR A 40 -5.81 6.21 -18.59
C THR A 40 -7.30 5.86 -18.52
N THR A 41 -7.75 5.54 -17.32
CA THR A 41 -9.17 5.36 -16.98
C THR A 41 -9.71 6.52 -16.13
N ALA A 42 -9.03 7.66 -16.15
CA ALA A 42 -9.36 8.83 -15.34
C ALA A 42 -10.77 9.38 -15.55
N ARG A 43 -11.38 9.11 -16.70
CA ARG A 43 -12.76 9.47 -17.01
C ARG A 43 -13.73 8.27 -17.01
N ARG A 44 -13.32 7.15 -16.43
CA ARG A 44 -14.06 5.89 -16.44
C ARG A 44 -14.19 5.26 -17.84
N THR A 45 -13.40 5.75 -18.78
CA THR A 45 -13.22 5.24 -20.15
C THR A 45 -11.73 5.16 -20.42
N GLU A 46 -11.31 4.20 -21.22
CA GLU A 46 -9.92 4.08 -21.67
C GLU A 46 -9.65 5.16 -22.71
N GLU A 47 -8.73 6.06 -22.42
CA GLU A 47 -8.33 7.17 -23.26
C GLU A 47 -6.82 7.38 -23.15
N SER A 48 -6.22 8.00 -24.19
CA SER A 48 -4.82 8.45 -24.07
C SER A 48 -4.69 9.53 -23.01
N VAL A 49 -3.64 9.47 -22.20
CA VAL A 49 -3.33 10.51 -21.19
C VAL A 49 -3.26 11.90 -21.82
N SER A 50 -2.81 12.00 -23.08
CA SER A 50 -2.69 13.27 -23.81
C SER A 50 -4.05 13.92 -24.14
N ASP A 51 -5.12 13.12 -24.23
CA ASP A 51 -6.45 13.57 -24.63
C ASP A 51 -7.34 13.96 -23.44
N VAL A 52 -6.89 13.68 -22.23
CA VAL A 52 -7.67 13.92 -21.01
C VAL A 52 -7.39 15.32 -20.46
N PRO A 53 -8.39 16.22 -20.33
CA PRO A 53 -8.22 17.59 -19.85
C PRO A 53 -8.11 17.65 -18.30
N ILE A 54 -7.38 16.73 -17.70
CA ILE A 54 -7.13 16.62 -16.25
C ILE A 54 -5.62 16.54 -16.05
N ALA A 55 -5.10 17.18 -15.01
CA ALA A 55 -3.69 17.03 -14.64
C ALA A 55 -3.44 15.63 -14.04
N ILE A 56 -2.92 14.73 -14.84
CA ILE A 56 -2.64 13.34 -14.50
C ILE A 56 -1.13 13.07 -14.48
N SER A 57 -0.70 12.20 -13.59
CA SER A 57 0.54 11.44 -13.73
C SER A 57 0.15 9.97 -13.81
N ALA A 58 0.46 9.31 -14.92
CA ALA A 58 0.16 7.91 -15.16
C ALA A 58 1.45 7.15 -15.42
N PHE A 59 1.51 5.92 -14.93
CA PHE A 59 2.66 5.01 -15.02
C PHE A 59 2.14 3.62 -15.34
N SER A 60 2.75 2.96 -16.31
CA SER A 60 2.52 1.54 -16.55
C SER A 60 3.18 0.68 -15.48
N GLY A 61 2.81 -0.60 -15.38
CA GLY A 61 3.49 -1.55 -14.50
C GLY A 61 4.98 -1.67 -14.84
N THR A 62 5.33 -1.65 -16.11
CA THR A 62 6.72 -1.64 -16.61
C THR A 62 7.48 -0.41 -16.15
N ASP A 63 6.88 0.79 -16.29
CA ASP A 63 7.48 2.03 -15.77
C ASP A 63 7.79 1.96 -14.26
N LEU A 64 6.88 1.40 -13.48
CA LEU A 64 7.05 1.25 -12.04
C LEU A 64 8.22 0.31 -11.72
N ASP A 65 8.29 -0.83 -12.41
CA ASP A 65 9.37 -1.81 -12.22
C ASP A 65 10.73 -1.26 -12.63
N GLU A 66 10.85 -0.60 -13.79
CA GLU A 66 12.09 0.01 -14.28
C GLU A 66 12.59 1.12 -13.37
N LYS A 67 11.69 1.89 -12.75
CA LYS A 67 12.03 2.94 -11.80
C LYS A 67 12.24 2.43 -10.37
N GLY A 68 12.11 1.12 -10.15
CA GLY A 68 12.31 0.49 -8.84
C GLY A 68 11.23 0.88 -7.81
N ILE A 69 10.03 1.23 -8.28
CA ILE A 69 8.90 1.56 -7.42
C ILE A 69 8.27 0.26 -6.93
N THR A 70 8.35 0.01 -5.64
CA THR A 70 7.90 -1.25 -5.04
C THR A 70 6.68 -1.11 -4.14
N ASN A 71 6.37 0.11 -3.71
CA ASN A 71 5.25 0.38 -2.81
C ASN A 71 4.64 1.77 -3.06
N MET A 72 3.50 2.02 -2.46
CA MET A 72 2.78 3.29 -2.61
C MET A 72 3.58 4.52 -2.13
N GLU A 73 4.50 4.37 -1.17
CA GLU A 73 5.31 5.50 -0.68
C GLU A 73 6.31 5.98 -1.74
N ASP A 74 6.84 5.06 -2.55
CA ASP A 74 7.86 5.36 -3.56
C ASP A 74 7.32 6.29 -4.65
N ILE A 75 6.01 6.29 -4.90
CA ILE A 75 5.34 7.13 -5.91
C ILE A 75 5.61 8.62 -5.69
N ARG A 76 5.85 9.04 -4.44
CA ARG A 76 6.18 10.45 -4.11
C ARG A 76 7.37 10.97 -4.90
N SER A 77 8.29 10.10 -5.30
CA SER A 77 9.48 10.48 -6.08
C SER A 77 9.16 10.76 -7.55
N LEU A 78 8.06 10.22 -8.06
CA LEU A 78 7.64 10.32 -9.46
C LEU A 78 6.62 11.43 -9.70
N VAL A 79 5.82 11.78 -8.69
CA VAL A 79 4.69 12.70 -8.86
C VAL A 79 5.00 14.08 -8.27
N PRO A 80 5.19 15.11 -9.10
CA PRO A 80 5.44 16.46 -8.61
C PRO A 80 4.28 16.99 -7.75
N ASN A 81 4.63 17.71 -6.67
CA ASN A 81 3.70 18.27 -5.69
C ASN A 81 2.83 17.24 -4.94
N MET A 82 3.32 16.01 -4.82
CA MET A 82 2.74 14.96 -4.02
C MET A 82 3.63 14.65 -2.82
N LEU A 83 3.02 14.48 -1.66
CA LEU A 83 3.68 14.01 -0.46
C LEU A 83 2.94 12.77 0.03
N ILE A 84 3.68 11.71 0.25
CA ILE A 84 3.22 10.51 0.96
C ILE A 84 4.13 10.32 2.16
N GLN A 85 3.56 10.24 3.34
CA GLN A 85 4.26 10.02 4.60
C GLN A 85 3.61 8.87 5.34
N LYS A 86 4.41 8.01 5.94
CA LYS A 86 3.94 6.98 6.85
C LYS A 86 3.39 7.61 8.12
N SER A 87 2.37 6.99 8.70
CA SER A 87 1.96 7.29 10.06
C SER A 87 3.08 6.90 11.05
N ALA A 88 3.29 7.71 12.06
CA ALA A 88 4.25 7.36 13.10
C ALA A 88 3.82 6.14 13.92
N GLY A 89 2.51 5.90 14.05
CA GLY A 89 1.96 4.81 14.86
C GLY A 89 1.65 3.53 14.09
N ASN A 90 1.62 3.57 12.75
CA ASN A 90 1.28 2.41 11.93
C ASN A 90 1.95 2.48 10.56
N GLN A 91 2.75 1.48 10.22
CA GLN A 91 3.52 1.40 8.97
C GLN A 91 2.65 1.22 7.72
N SER A 92 1.42 0.75 7.87
CA SER A 92 0.48 0.51 6.77
C SER A 92 -0.37 1.72 6.38
N VAL A 93 -0.29 2.81 7.15
CA VAL A 93 -1.12 4.02 6.96
C VAL A 93 -0.31 5.13 6.31
N ALA A 94 -0.84 5.67 5.22
CA ALA A 94 -0.27 6.83 4.56
C ALA A 94 -1.04 8.12 4.81
N TYR A 95 -0.30 9.19 5.01
CA TYR A 95 -0.79 10.55 4.83
C TYR A 95 -0.45 11.02 3.43
N VAL A 96 -1.47 11.22 2.63
CA VAL A 96 -1.30 11.64 1.24
C VAL A 96 -1.75 13.09 1.09
N SER A 97 -0.91 13.92 0.47
CA SER A 97 -1.28 15.27 0.05
C SER A 97 -0.85 15.54 -1.39
N VAL A 98 -1.68 16.27 -2.11
CA VAL A 98 -1.41 16.72 -3.48
C VAL A 98 -1.63 18.24 -3.53
N ARG A 99 -0.66 18.98 -4.09
CA ARG A 99 -0.70 20.44 -4.19
C ARG A 99 -0.92 21.13 -2.82
N GLY A 100 -0.34 20.58 -1.76
CA GLY A 100 -0.47 21.11 -0.40
C GLY A 100 -1.81 20.81 0.29
N MET A 101 -2.74 20.14 -0.38
CA MET A 101 -4.01 19.72 0.21
C MET A 101 -4.01 18.22 0.49
N GLY A 102 -4.23 17.82 1.73
CA GLY A 102 -4.21 16.42 2.15
C GLY A 102 -4.86 16.23 3.50
N SER A 103 -4.92 14.98 3.94
CA SER A 103 -5.30 14.62 5.29
C SER A 103 -4.06 14.70 6.17
N GLN A 104 -4.13 15.43 7.27
CA GLN A 104 -3.00 15.57 8.20
C GLN A 104 -2.95 14.47 9.27
N ARG A 105 -3.99 13.63 9.34
CA ARG A 105 -4.08 12.54 10.31
C ARG A 105 -4.83 11.36 9.69
N GLY A 106 -4.21 10.19 9.68
CA GLY A 106 -4.83 8.92 9.26
C GLY A 106 -5.82 8.35 10.27
N SER A 107 -6.46 9.21 11.06
CA SER A 107 -7.44 8.78 12.02
C SER A 107 -8.73 8.35 11.31
N VAL A 108 -9.32 7.27 11.79
CA VAL A 108 -10.64 6.76 11.34
C VAL A 108 -11.79 7.79 11.45
N GLN A 109 -11.56 8.88 12.17
CA GLN A 109 -12.53 9.96 12.41
C GLN A 109 -12.55 11.03 11.32
N TYR A 110 -11.56 11.05 10.42
CA TYR A 110 -11.45 12.08 9.40
C TYR A 110 -11.53 11.47 7.99
N ASP A 111 -12.35 12.08 7.16
CA ASP A 111 -12.40 11.75 5.74
C ASP A 111 -11.12 12.23 5.03
N ASN A 112 -10.56 11.37 4.19
CA ASN A 112 -9.44 11.73 3.33
C ASN A 112 -9.87 12.76 2.28
N LYS A 113 -8.94 13.61 1.86
CA LYS A 113 -9.14 14.55 0.75
C LYS A 113 -8.70 13.98 -0.60
N ILE A 114 -8.00 12.86 -0.55
CA ILE A 114 -7.53 12.10 -1.71
C ILE A 114 -8.08 10.69 -1.57
N ALA A 115 -8.85 10.26 -2.55
CA ALA A 115 -9.37 8.91 -2.59
C ALA A 115 -8.36 7.97 -3.24
N ILE A 116 -8.28 6.74 -2.73
CA ILE A 116 -7.50 5.65 -3.33
C ILE A 116 -8.50 4.61 -3.82
N TYR A 117 -8.36 4.23 -5.08
CA TYR A 117 -9.12 3.17 -5.72
C TYR A 117 -8.18 2.05 -6.13
N VAL A 118 -8.55 0.82 -5.84
CA VAL A 118 -7.85 -0.38 -6.31
C VAL A 118 -8.86 -1.24 -7.07
N ASP A 119 -8.63 -1.45 -8.35
CA ASP A 119 -9.54 -2.16 -9.27
C ASP A 119 -10.98 -1.59 -9.24
N ASP A 120 -11.11 -0.26 -9.30
CA ASP A 120 -12.36 0.51 -9.19
C ASP A 120 -13.03 0.49 -7.80
N ALA A 121 -12.51 -0.25 -6.84
CA ALA A 121 -13.04 -0.27 -5.49
C ALA A 121 -12.39 0.82 -4.63
N PHE A 122 -13.24 1.67 -4.02
CA PHE A 122 -12.81 2.73 -3.13
C PHE A 122 -12.26 2.16 -1.80
N MET A 123 -11.06 2.60 -1.42
CA MET A 123 -10.52 2.32 -0.09
C MET A 123 -11.13 3.27 0.93
N ILE A 124 -12.03 2.75 1.75
CA ILE A 124 -12.81 3.54 2.73
C ILE A 124 -11.89 4.06 3.85
N ARG A 125 -10.86 3.32 4.20
CA ARG A 125 -9.95 3.60 5.31
C ARG A 125 -8.53 3.84 4.81
N PRO A 126 -7.75 4.71 5.48
CA PRO A 126 -6.34 4.91 5.16
C PRO A 126 -5.44 3.73 5.59
N GLN A 127 -5.93 2.88 6.49
CA GLN A 127 -5.25 1.66 6.90
C GLN A 127 -5.09 0.74 5.68
N GLY A 128 -3.89 0.21 5.49
CA GLY A 128 -3.54 -0.59 4.33
C GLY A 128 -3.30 0.22 3.04
N SER A 129 -3.19 1.55 3.12
CA SER A 129 -2.90 2.39 1.94
C SER A 129 -1.44 2.34 1.49
N LEU A 130 -0.54 1.84 2.32
CA LEU A 130 0.87 1.59 1.98
C LEU A 130 1.09 0.12 1.64
N PHE A 131 0.42 -0.34 0.59
CA PHE A 131 0.61 -1.69 0.08
C PHE A 131 1.74 -1.75 -0.96
N ASP A 132 2.27 -2.96 -1.16
CA ASP A 132 3.30 -3.22 -2.16
C ASP A 132 2.69 -3.26 -3.57
N LEU A 133 3.39 -2.62 -4.52
CA LEU A 133 3.01 -2.54 -5.94
C LEU A 133 3.72 -3.65 -6.70
N PHE A 134 3.09 -4.81 -6.77
CA PHE A 134 3.53 -5.94 -7.56
C PHE A 134 2.39 -6.46 -8.41
N ASP A 135 2.68 -6.79 -9.66
CA ASP A 135 1.67 -7.24 -10.62
C ASP A 135 0.57 -6.20 -10.86
N VAL A 136 0.99 -4.93 -10.97
CA VAL A 136 0.14 -3.79 -11.27
C VAL A 136 0.18 -3.52 -12.77
N ASN A 137 -0.97 -3.30 -13.39
CA ASN A 137 -1.10 -2.90 -14.79
C ASN A 137 -0.75 -1.43 -14.97
N ASN A 138 -1.39 -0.56 -14.19
CA ASN A 138 -1.11 0.86 -14.21
C ASN A 138 -1.45 1.54 -12.88
N LEU A 139 -0.79 2.68 -12.65
CA LEU A 139 -1.04 3.56 -11.54
C LEU A 139 -1.23 4.99 -12.06
N GLN A 140 -2.28 5.64 -11.59
CA GLN A 140 -2.64 6.98 -12.03
C GLN A 140 -2.88 7.89 -10.83
N VAL A 141 -2.34 9.10 -10.89
CA VAL A 141 -2.57 10.14 -9.88
C VAL A 141 -3.25 11.34 -10.53
N LEU A 142 -4.52 11.51 -10.23
CA LEU A 142 -5.34 12.63 -10.70
C LEU A 142 -5.18 13.78 -9.70
N LYS A 143 -4.76 14.95 -10.20
CA LYS A 143 -4.43 16.12 -9.39
C LYS A 143 -5.52 17.18 -9.49
N GLY A 144 -6.18 17.48 -8.40
CA GLY A 144 -7.28 18.43 -8.29
C GLY A 144 -8.62 17.74 -8.04
N PRO A 145 -9.71 18.51 -7.86
CA PRO A 145 -11.02 17.98 -7.51
C PRO A 145 -11.57 16.98 -8.54
N GLN A 146 -11.98 15.80 -8.07
CA GLN A 146 -12.53 14.72 -8.90
C GLN A 146 -13.94 14.27 -8.45
N GLY A 147 -14.66 15.14 -7.74
CA GLY A 147 -15.93 14.77 -7.10
C GLY A 147 -17.03 14.31 -8.06
N THR A 148 -17.03 14.76 -9.30
CA THR A 148 -18.06 14.40 -10.30
C THR A 148 -17.99 12.93 -10.70
N LEU A 149 -16.77 12.38 -10.89
CA LEU A 149 -16.56 11.01 -11.38
C LEU A 149 -16.26 10.01 -10.26
N PHE A 150 -15.63 10.49 -9.19
CA PHE A 150 -15.14 9.65 -8.10
C PHE A 150 -15.84 9.91 -6.76
N GLY A 151 -16.79 10.84 -6.71
CA GLY A 151 -17.61 11.10 -5.53
C GLY A 151 -16.86 11.78 -4.38
N LYS A 152 -17.25 11.47 -3.14
CA LYS A 152 -16.69 12.09 -1.94
C LYS A 152 -15.20 11.76 -1.75
N ASN A 153 -14.52 12.56 -0.91
CA ASN A 153 -13.13 12.36 -0.51
C ASN A 153 -12.10 12.57 -1.65
N THR A 154 -12.48 13.26 -2.72
CA THR A 154 -11.65 13.55 -3.90
C THR A 154 -11.43 15.03 -4.13
N THR A 155 -11.46 15.84 -3.08
CA THR A 155 -11.33 17.31 -3.18
C THR A 155 -9.93 17.74 -3.61
N SER A 156 -8.91 16.95 -3.35
CA SER A 156 -7.51 17.23 -3.74
C SER A 156 -7.03 16.35 -4.87
N GLY A 157 -7.69 15.23 -5.13
CA GLY A 157 -7.31 14.27 -6.16
C GLY A 157 -7.79 12.86 -5.91
N ALA A 158 -7.36 11.96 -6.78
CA ALA A 158 -7.56 10.53 -6.63
C ALA A 158 -6.31 9.76 -7.08
N ILE A 159 -6.07 8.60 -6.47
CA ILE A 159 -5.07 7.63 -6.89
C ILE A 159 -5.81 6.40 -7.36
N LEU A 160 -5.54 5.97 -8.58
CA LEU A 160 -6.12 4.77 -9.17
C LEU A 160 -5.01 3.75 -9.36
N VAL A 161 -5.19 2.56 -8.83
CA VAL A 161 -4.28 1.43 -9.00
C VAL A 161 -5.07 0.31 -9.64
N ASN A 162 -4.69 -0.10 -10.82
CA ASN A 162 -5.29 -1.20 -11.53
C ASN A 162 -4.30 -2.36 -11.58
N ASN A 163 -4.70 -3.51 -11.09
CA ASN A 163 -3.90 -4.72 -11.14
C ASN A 163 -4.00 -5.39 -12.51
N ASN A 164 -3.01 -6.24 -12.85
CA ASN A 164 -3.13 -7.10 -14.01
C ASN A 164 -4.26 -8.09 -13.81
N LEU A 165 -5.12 -8.20 -14.82
CA LEU A 165 -6.25 -9.13 -14.83
C LEU A 165 -5.81 -10.53 -15.27
N PRO A 166 -6.57 -11.59 -14.93
CA PRO A 166 -6.37 -12.92 -15.50
C PRO A 166 -6.53 -12.91 -17.03
N VAL A 167 -5.60 -13.52 -17.74
CA VAL A 167 -5.62 -13.63 -19.21
C VAL A 167 -6.04 -15.02 -19.60
N VAL A 168 -7.13 -15.13 -20.36
CA VAL A 168 -7.67 -16.39 -20.84
C VAL A 168 -6.77 -16.97 -21.94
N GLY A 169 -6.54 -18.29 -21.89
CA GLY A 169 -5.75 -19.00 -22.90
C GLY A 169 -4.23 -18.87 -22.78
N GLU A 170 -3.73 -18.09 -21.82
CA GLU A 170 -2.31 -17.82 -21.63
C GLU A 170 -1.83 -18.31 -20.28
N PHE A 171 -0.71 -19.04 -20.25
CA PHE A 171 0.03 -19.35 -19.03
C PHE A 171 1.18 -18.37 -18.88
N ASP A 172 1.23 -17.68 -17.74
CA ASP A 172 2.32 -16.77 -17.41
C ASP A 172 2.71 -16.92 -15.95
N SER A 173 3.99 -16.70 -15.63
CA SER A 173 4.46 -16.74 -14.25
C SER A 173 5.70 -15.89 -14.06
N SER A 174 5.80 -15.24 -12.91
CA SER A 174 6.98 -14.48 -12.54
C SER A 174 7.31 -14.63 -11.07
N VAL A 175 8.60 -14.53 -10.74
CA VAL A 175 9.12 -14.50 -9.37
C VAL A 175 10.16 -13.39 -9.28
N LYS A 176 10.03 -12.52 -8.28
CA LYS A 176 10.98 -11.45 -7.98
C LYS A 176 11.48 -11.62 -6.55
N VAL A 177 12.80 -11.61 -6.37
CA VAL A 177 13.45 -11.66 -5.06
C VAL A 177 14.24 -10.38 -4.88
N SER A 178 14.06 -9.71 -3.76
CA SER A 178 14.78 -8.50 -3.41
C SER A 178 15.42 -8.66 -2.04
N VAL A 179 16.69 -8.28 -1.95
CA VAL A 179 17.44 -8.25 -0.69
C VAL A 179 18.11 -6.88 -0.55
N GLY A 180 18.26 -6.41 0.67
CA GLY A 180 18.81 -5.09 0.90
C GLY A 180 19.37 -4.88 2.30
N LEU A 181 19.66 -3.64 2.62
CA LEU A 181 20.15 -3.26 3.93
C LEU A 181 19.10 -3.51 5.01
N ARG A 182 19.56 -3.67 6.25
CA ARG A 182 18.71 -3.93 7.43
C ARG A 182 17.87 -5.20 7.29
N GLY A 183 18.50 -6.27 6.84
CA GLY A 183 17.82 -7.55 6.70
C GLY A 183 16.63 -7.53 5.72
N LEU A 184 16.50 -6.49 4.86
CA LEU A 184 15.45 -6.45 3.85
C LEU A 184 15.48 -7.71 3.01
N ALA A 185 14.40 -8.47 3.07
CA ALA A 185 14.14 -9.63 2.24
C ALA A 185 12.69 -9.57 1.76
N SER A 186 12.49 -9.63 0.45
CA SER A 186 11.17 -9.68 -0.16
C SER A 186 11.14 -10.72 -1.26
N VAL A 187 10.08 -11.50 -1.28
CA VAL A 187 9.79 -12.46 -2.34
C VAL A 187 8.37 -12.19 -2.84
N SER A 188 8.22 -11.96 -4.12
CA SER A 188 6.93 -11.84 -4.78
C SER A 188 6.83 -12.82 -5.93
N GLY A 189 5.64 -13.33 -6.16
CA GLY A 189 5.38 -14.28 -7.23
C GLY A 189 3.97 -14.12 -7.80
N MET A 190 3.85 -14.37 -9.09
CA MET A 190 2.59 -14.37 -9.83
C MET A 190 2.51 -15.60 -10.72
N VAL A 191 1.30 -16.13 -10.84
CA VAL A 191 0.96 -17.19 -11.82
C VAL A 191 -0.39 -16.87 -12.44
N ASN A 192 -0.45 -16.85 -13.76
CA ASN A 192 -1.68 -16.81 -14.55
C ASN A 192 -1.95 -18.20 -15.13
N LEU A 193 -3.11 -18.77 -14.81
CA LEU A 193 -3.52 -20.12 -15.19
C LEU A 193 -4.76 -20.05 -16.07
N PRO A 194 -4.68 -20.44 -17.35
CA PRO A 194 -5.87 -20.65 -18.17
C PRO A 194 -6.60 -21.90 -17.68
N LEU A 195 -7.82 -21.73 -17.18
CA LEU A 195 -8.62 -22.85 -16.66
C LEU A 195 -9.44 -23.51 -17.76
N THR A 196 -10.03 -22.70 -18.61
CA THR A 196 -10.85 -23.13 -19.76
C THR A 196 -10.64 -22.14 -20.92
N SER A 197 -11.34 -22.36 -22.04
CA SER A 197 -11.31 -21.43 -23.18
C SER A 197 -11.95 -20.05 -22.88
N ASN A 198 -12.63 -19.92 -21.75
CA ASN A 198 -13.34 -18.69 -21.34
C ASN A 198 -13.10 -18.31 -19.88
N ALA A 199 -12.15 -18.96 -19.20
CA ALA A 199 -11.86 -18.66 -17.81
C ALA A 199 -10.36 -18.74 -17.50
N ALA A 200 -9.89 -17.83 -16.68
CA ALA A 200 -8.51 -17.81 -16.17
C ALA A 200 -8.46 -17.42 -14.71
N LEU A 201 -7.46 -17.93 -14.01
CA LEU A 201 -7.14 -17.63 -12.63
C LEU A 201 -5.75 -16.97 -12.56
N ARG A 202 -5.65 -15.83 -11.90
CA ARG A 202 -4.38 -15.17 -11.59
C ARG A 202 -4.18 -15.14 -10.09
N VAL A 203 -3.02 -15.64 -9.64
CA VAL A 203 -2.66 -15.70 -8.22
C VAL A 203 -1.37 -14.93 -8.01
N VAL A 204 -1.36 -14.09 -7.00
CA VAL A 204 -0.23 -13.23 -6.65
C VAL A 204 0.05 -13.36 -5.17
N GLY A 205 1.32 -13.46 -4.80
CA GLY A 205 1.75 -13.52 -3.41
C GLY A 205 3.00 -12.66 -3.19
N ILE A 206 3.06 -11.99 -2.05
CA ILE A 206 4.21 -11.18 -1.64
C ILE A 206 4.48 -11.44 -0.15
N THR A 207 5.75 -11.58 0.19
CA THR A 207 6.23 -11.49 1.57
C THR A 207 7.40 -10.51 1.63
N LYS A 208 7.42 -9.67 2.64
CA LYS A 208 8.46 -8.65 2.81
C LYS A 208 8.77 -8.46 4.29
N LYS A 209 10.04 -8.61 4.63
CA LYS A 209 10.54 -8.40 5.99
C LYS A 209 11.70 -7.41 5.96
N GLN A 210 11.77 -6.57 6.98
CA GLN A 210 12.88 -5.64 7.19
C GLN A 210 13.05 -5.36 8.67
N ASP A 211 14.29 -5.38 9.12
CA ASP A 211 14.65 -5.05 10.50
C ASP A 211 14.45 -3.55 10.78
N GLY A 212 14.27 -3.22 12.04
CA GLY A 212 14.16 -1.84 12.50
C GLY A 212 15.40 -1.00 12.18
N TYR A 213 15.23 0.31 12.17
CA TYR A 213 16.32 1.26 11.92
C TYR A 213 16.48 2.31 13.01
N ILE A 214 15.64 2.26 14.03
CA ILE A 214 15.73 3.11 15.20
C ILE A 214 15.97 2.22 16.41
N ASP A 215 17.17 2.24 16.93
CA ASP A 215 17.56 1.45 18.10
C ASP A 215 16.76 1.88 19.31
N ASN A 216 16.09 0.96 19.96
CA ASN A 216 15.42 1.23 21.23
C ASN A 216 16.38 1.02 22.39
N LEU A 217 16.77 2.10 23.05
CA LEU A 217 17.73 2.10 24.14
C LEU A 217 17.14 1.62 25.47
N ASP A 218 15.82 1.52 25.59
CA ASP A 218 15.14 1.04 26.81
C ASP A 218 15.24 -0.46 26.99
N GLY A 219 15.43 -1.21 25.92
CA GLY A 219 15.59 -2.67 25.93
C GLY A 219 14.32 -3.45 26.26
N PHE A 220 13.17 -2.79 26.36
CA PHE A 220 11.88 -3.41 26.71
C PHE A 220 11.00 -3.69 25.51
N SER A 221 11.25 -3.07 24.36
CA SER A 221 10.54 -3.28 23.11
C SER A 221 11.52 -3.38 21.93
N ASP A 222 11.04 -3.88 20.81
CA ASP A 222 11.83 -4.01 19.59
C ASP A 222 12.23 -2.66 19.00
N ASP A 223 13.20 -2.67 18.10
CA ASP A 223 13.65 -1.48 17.36
C ASP A 223 12.51 -0.89 16.54
N GLY A 224 12.54 0.45 16.36
CA GLY A 224 11.53 1.15 15.60
C GLY A 224 11.67 0.96 14.08
N GLY A 225 10.54 0.81 13.39
CA GLY A 225 10.49 0.72 11.94
C GLY A 225 10.64 -0.68 11.36
N ILE A 226 10.42 -1.74 12.14
CA ILE A 226 10.31 -3.11 11.67
C ILE A 226 9.12 -3.23 10.70
N ILE A 227 9.31 -3.98 9.61
CA ILE A 227 8.28 -4.30 8.62
C ILE A 227 8.19 -5.82 8.49
N ASP A 228 7.00 -6.37 8.63
CA ASP A 228 6.64 -7.75 8.28
C ASP A 228 5.28 -7.71 7.57
N ASN A 229 5.31 -7.79 6.25
CA ASN A 229 4.13 -7.72 5.41
C ASN A 229 3.95 -9.01 4.61
N GLU A 230 2.72 -9.49 4.57
CA GLU A 230 2.31 -10.58 3.68
C GLU A 230 1.09 -10.13 2.88
N SER A 231 1.11 -10.37 1.57
CA SER A 231 -0.01 -10.08 0.66
C SER A 231 -0.33 -11.29 -0.18
N PHE A 232 -1.61 -11.51 -0.37
CA PHE A 232 -2.12 -12.54 -1.26
C PHE A 232 -3.30 -11.98 -2.07
N ARG A 233 -3.33 -12.28 -3.38
CA ARG A 233 -4.47 -11.93 -4.25
C ARG A 233 -4.74 -13.08 -5.20
N ALA A 234 -6.00 -13.49 -5.27
CA ALA A 234 -6.49 -14.45 -6.26
C ALA A 234 -7.63 -13.79 -7.05
N MET A 235 -7.52 -13.80 -8.37
CA MET A 235 -8.49 -13.22 -9.29
C MET A 235 -8.96 -14.29 -10.27
N LEU A 236 -10.28 -14.45 -10.41
CA LEU A 236 -10.91 -15.33 -11.38
C LEU A 236 -11.67 -14.48 -12.39
N SER A 237 -11.32 -14.57 -13.65
CA SER A 237 -12.07 -13.98 -14.76
C SER A 237 -12.81 -15.06 -15.53
N VAL A 238 -14.07 -14.82 -15.83
CA VAL A 238 -14.91 -15.75 -16.62
C VAL A 238 -15.70 -14.95 -17.65
N ASP A 239 -15.50 -15.25 -18.91
CA ASP A 239 -16.36 -14.78 -19.99
C ASP A 239 -17.61 -15.65 -20.05
N ILE A 240 -18.69 -15.18 -19.44
CA ILE A 240 -19.98 -15.91 -19.36
C ILE A 240 -20.60 -15.99 -20.76
N THR A 241 -20.51 -14.90 -21.50
CA THR A 241 -20.85 -14.79 -22.92
C THR A 241 -19.78 -13.94 -23.62
N GLU A 242 -19.87 -13.78 -24.95
CA GLU A 242 -18.97 -12.89 -25.70
C GLU A 242 -19.05 -11.43 -25.20
N ASP A 243 -20.20 -11.02 -24.66
CA ASP A 243 -20.47 -9.66 -24.20
C ASP A 243 -20.44 -9.49 -22.67
N LEU A 244 -20.41 -10.59 -21.89
CA LEU A 244 -20.53 -10.55 -20.43
C LEU A 244 -19.34 -11.21 -19.75
N ASN A 245 -18.53 -10.41 -19.07
CA ASN A 245 -17.43 -10.86 -18.23
C ASN A 245 -17.76 -10.72 -16.75
N LEU A 246 -17.35 -11.71 -15.97
CA LEU A 246 -17.34 -11.74 -14.51
C LEU A 246 -15.91 -11.76 -14.01
N LEU A 247 -15.53 -10.80 -13.18
CA LEU A 247 -14.30 -10.80 -12.42
C LEU A 247 -14.61 -10.95 -10.93
N TYR A 248 -14.05 -11.96 -10.29
CA TYR A 248 -14.03 -12.13 -8.85
C TYR A 248 -12.61 -12.00 -8.33
N SER A 249 -12.39 -11.21 -7.29
CA SER A 249 -11.08 -11.05 -6.64
C SER A 249 -11.21 -11.18 -5.14
N GLN A 250 -10.31 -11.96 -4.55
CA GLN A 250 -10.09 -12.04 -3.10
C GLN A 250 -8.65 -11.60 -2.83
N SER A 251 -8.50 -10.61 -1.95
CA SER A 251 -7.20 -10.10 -1.52
C SER A 251 -7.10 -10.12 0.00
N MET A 252 -5.93 -10.49 0.49
CA MET A 252 -5.56 -10.48 1.91
C MET A 252 -4.26 -9.69 2.05
N PHE A 253 -4.18 -8.84 3.05
CA PHE A 253 -2.99 -8.09 3.38
C PHE A 253 -2.81 -8.08 4.89
N ASP A 254 -1.76 -8.74 5.34
CA ASP A 254 -1.34 -8.79 6.73
C ASP A 254 -0.07 -7.95 6.85
N SER A 255 -0.09 -7.00 7.76
CA SER A 255 1.04 -6.12 8.04
C SER A 255 1.25 -6.06 9.53
N SER A 256 2.46 -6.36 9.96
CA SER A 256 2.89 -6.17 11.34
C SER A 256 4.22 -5.46 11.40
N GLY A 257 4.50 -4.83 12.52
CA GLY A 257 5.76 -4.15 12.73
C GLY A 257 5.69 -3.11 13.82
N THR A 258 6.82 -2.45 14.03
CA THR A 258 6.94 -1.42 15.05
C THR A 258 6.74 -0.04 14.46
N ALA A 259 6.19 0.86 15.27
CA ALA A 259 6.07 2.27 14.91
C ALA A 259 7.43 2.90 14.56
N VAL A 260 7.41 3.94 13.74
CA VAL A 260 8.58 4.80 13.55
C VAL A 260 8.62 5.77 14.72
N TYR A 261 9.57 5.54 15.61
CA TYR A 261 9.75 6.40 16.79
C TYR A 261 10.28 7.76 16.36
N ALA A 262 9.66 8.81 16.88
CA ALA A 262 10.16 10.15 16.67
C ALA A 262 11.47 10.35 17.43
N ASN A 263 12.46 10.89 16.74
CA ASN A 263 13.67 11.36 17.43
C ASN A 263 13.34 12.52 18.37
N CYS A 264 13.94 12.53 19.52
CA CYS A 264 13.70 13.53 20.54
C CYS A 264 14.55 14.78 20.24
N GLU A 265 13.89 15.89 19.89
CA GLU A 265 14.54 17.21 19.93
C GLU A 265 14.06 18.00 21.14
N VAL A 266 14.97 18.29 22.07
CA VAL A 266 14.65 19.14 23.23
C VAL A 266 14.68 20.59 22.83
N TYR A 267 13.52 21.17 22.64
CA TYR A 267 13.38 22.61 22.68
C TYR A 267 13.23 23.05 24.16
N THR A 268 14.28 23.55 24.75
CA THR A 268 14.31 24.01 26.16
C THR A 268 13.23 25.02 26.48
N ASN A 269 12.64 25.67 25.49
CA ASN A 269 11.54 26.64 25.60
C ASN A 269 10.18 26.09 25.16
N SER A 270 10.03 24.76 24.95
CA SER A 270 8.73 24.19 24.59
C SER A 270 7.69 24.48 25.68
N PRO A 271 6.52 25.03 25.34
CA PRO A 271 5.42 25.22 26.31
C PRO A 271 4.98 23.91 26.98
N MET A 272 5.20 22.79 26.37
CA MET A 272 4.94 21.44 26.92
C MET A 272 5.86 21.13 28.09
N LEU A 273 7.13 21.52 28.04
CA LEU A 273 8.09 21.39 29.16
C LEU A 273 7.94 22.50 30.18
N ALA A 274 7.41 23.65 29.78
CA ALA A 274 7.18 24.80 30.67
C ALA A 274 5.98 24.64 31.64
N GLY A 275 5.22 23.53 31.56
CA GLY A 275 4.15 23.26 32.53
C GLY A 275 2.89 24.10 32.32
N GLY A 276 2.47 24.30 31.07
CA GLY A 276 1.18 24.94 30.78
C GLY A 276 0.01 24.15 31.41
N PRO A 277 -1.09 24.81 31.78
CA PRO A 277 -2.18 24.23 32.59
C PRO A 277 -3.01 23.16 31.87
N ALA A 278 -2.71 22.83 30.63
CA ALA A 278 -3.45 21.86 29.83
C ALA A 278 -2.95 20.40 29.94
N LEU A 279 -1.80 20.18 30.55
CA LEU A 279 -1.21 18.85 30.75
C LEU A 279 -0.98 18.64 32.23
N GLY A 280 -1.87 17.90 32.90
CA GLY A 280 -1.81 17.58 34.30
C GLY A 280 -0.39 17.27 34.82
N VAL A 281 -0.16 17.46 36.06
CA VAL A 281 1.09 17.48 36.84
C VAL A 281 2.24 16.64 36.24
N VAL A 282 2.99 17.21 35.30
CA VAL A 282 4.30 16.67 34.93
C VAL A 282 5.27 17.06 36.04
N THR A 283 5.75 16.09 36.81
CA THR A 283 6.68 16.35 37.90
C THR A 283 8.01 16.88 37.38
N GLN A 284 8.73 17.68 38.17
CA GLN A 284 10.06 18.18 37.78
C GLN A 284 11.05 17.05 37.50
N GLY A 285 10.91 15.91 38.17
CA GLY A 285 11.74 14.72 37.90
C GLY A 285 11.50 14.09 36.51
N MET A 286 10.25 14.05 36.06
CA MET A 286 9.93 13.55 34.69
C MET A 286 10.49 14.48 33.59
N LYS A 287 10.44 15.82 33.85
CA LYS A 287 11.04 16.79 32.91
C LYS A 287 12.54 16.60 32.79
N THR A 288 13.23 16.45 33.95
CA THR A 288 14.68 16.28 33.99
C THR A 288 15.10 14.98 33.28
N ARG A 289 14.38 13.88 33.51
CA ARG A 289 14.64 12.60 32.84
C ARG A 289 14.44 12.72 31.32
N ALA A 290 13.33 13.25 30.86
CA ALA A 290 13.07 13.42 29.42
C ALA A 290 14.13 14.30 28.74
N VAL A 291 14.64 15.36 29.39
CA VAL A 291 15.71 16.20 28.86
C VAL A 291 17.03 15.43 28.77
N ASN A 292 17.37 14.65 29.79
CA ASN A 292 18.60 13.89 29.83
C ASN A 292 18.56 12.77 28.76
N ASP A 293 17.47 12.00 28.69
CA ASP A 293 17.28 10.93 27.72
C ASP A 293 17.40 11.47 26.29
N CYS A 294 16.80 12.63 25.99
CA CYS A 294 16.93 13.30 24.70
C CYS A 294 18.36 13.74 24.35
N ASN A 295 19.11 14.23 25.32
CA ASN A 295 20.48 14.69 25.09
C ASN A 295 21.46 13.53 24.85
N GLU A 296 21.10 12.33 25.28
CA GLU A 296 21.93 11.11 25.15
C GLU A 296 21.63 10.31 23.89
N THR A 297 20.50 10.61 23.17
CA THR A 297 20.12 9.87 21.98
C THR A 297 20.84 10.33 20.73
N GLY A 298 21.33 9.39 19.94
CA GLY A 298 21.83 9.61 18.59
C GLY A 298 20.71 9.76 17.55
N HIS A 299 21.08 9.99 16.30
CA HIS A 299 20.15 10.27 15.20
C HIS A 299 19.14 9.14 14.91
N TYR A 300 19.51 7.91 15.22
CA TYR A 300 18.70 6.69 15.03
C TYR A 300 18.48 5.94 16.34
N GLN A 301 18.40 6.66 17.45
CA GLN A 301 18.22 6.11 18.77
C GLN A 301 17.02 6.76 19.44
N SER A 302 16.27 5.99 20.20
CA SER A 302 15.10 6.46 20.93
C SER A 302 14.92 5.68 22.22
N TYR A 303 14.24 6.28 23.20
CA TYR A 303 13.80 5.60 24.41
C TYR A 303 12.28 5.39 24.32
N HIS A 304 11.85 4.14 24.24
CA HIS A 304 10.44 3.77 24.29
C HIS A 304 10.22 2.68 25.31
N ASP A 305 9.23 2.87 26.17
CA ASP A 305 8.87 1.85 27.13
C ASP A 305 7.96 0.77 26.50
N ALA A 306 7.76 -0.32 27.23
CA ALA A 306 6.99 -1.50 26.79
C ALA A 306 5.50 -1.21 26.46
N THR A 307 5.03 0.02 26.62
CA THR A 307 3.63 0.40 26.28
C THR A 307 3.44 0.67 24.80
N PHE A 308 4.53 0.77 24.02
CA PHE A 308 4.50 0.86 22.58
C PHE A 308 4.65 -0.56 21.99
N GLY A 309 3.52 -1.24 21.89
CA GLY A 309 3.45 -2.55 21.28
C GLY A 309 3.55 -2.49 19.75
N ASP A 310 3.56 -3.65 19.15
CA ASP A 310 3.51 -3.81 17.71
C ASP A 310 2.20 -3.25 17.15
N SER A 311 2.28 -2.61 16.01
CA SER A 311 1.11 -2.32 15.19
C SER A 311 0.82 -3.49 14.28
N TYR A 312 -0.44 -3.79 14.06
CA TYR A 312 -0.84 -4.78 13.06
C TYR A 312 -2.04 -4.29 12.25
N LEU A 313 -2.19 -4.84 11.08
CA LEU A 313 -3.35 -4.69 10.22
C LEU A 313 -3.60 -6.02 9.50
N ASP A 314 -4.80 -6.56 9.68
CA ASP A 314 -5.33 -7.64 8.86
C ASP A 314 -6.43 -7.05 7.98
N LEU A 315 -6.26 -7.11 6.66
CA LEU A 315 -7.20 -6.58 5.68
C LEU A 315 -7.63 -7.66 4.71
N ASP A 316 -8.90 -8.03 4.79
CA ASP A 316 -9.56 -8.90 3.82
C ASP A 316 -10.43 -8.08 2.87
N LYS A 317 -10.23 -8.22 1.56
CA LYS A 317 -11.02 -7.51 0.54
C LYS A 317 -11.56 -8.50 -0.48
N THR A 318 -12.85 -8.40 -0.75
CA THR A 318 -13.53 -9.12 -1.83
C THR A 318 -14.04 -8.11 -2.85
N LEU A 319 -13.86 -8.41 -4.13
CA LEU A 319 -14.38 -7.64 -5.25
C LEU A 319 -15.13 -8.55 -6.19
N LEU A 320 -16.32 -8.13 -6.61
CA LEU A 320 -17.10 -8.71 -7.69
C LEU A 320 -17.36 -7.61 -8.72
N LYS A 321 -16.95 -7.84 -9.97
CA LYS A 321 -17.18 -6.92 -11.08
C LYS A 321 -17.85 -7.66 -12.22
N LEU A 322 -18.98 -7.15 -12.69
CA LEU A 322 -19.65 -7.60 -13.90
C LEU A 322 -19.53 -6.52 -14.95
N THR A 323 -19.05 -6.89 -16.13
CA THR A 323 -18.91 -5.97 -17.26
C THR A 323 -19.71 -6.52 -18.42
N TYR A 324 -20.67 -5.76 -18.91
CA TYR A 324 -21.54 -6.11 -20.02
C TYR A 324 -21.38 -5.11 -21.17
N ASP A 325 -20.92 -5.57 -22.30
CA ASP A 325 -20.85 -4.78 -23.53
C ASP A 325 -22.24 -4.72 -24.17
N LEU A 326 -22.78 -3.49 -24.25
CA LEU A 326 -24.10 -3.21 -24.84
C LEU A 326 -23.99 -2.98 -26.35
N GLY A 327 -22.79 -3.04 -26.93
CA GLY A 327 -22.53 -2.60 -28.30
C GLY A 327 -22.57 -1.08 -28.45
N SER A 328 -22.30 -0.59 -29.65
CA SER A 328 -22.34 0.86 -29.94
C SER A 328 -21.50 1.74 -29.00
N ASN A 329 -20.32 1.28 -28.60
CA ASN A 329 -19.41 1.95 -27.66
C ASN A 329 -20.01 2.20 -26.27
N SER A 330 -20.91 1.33 -25.82
CA SER A 330 -21.54 1.43 -24.51
C SER A 330 -21.25 0.19 -23.66
N THR A 331 -20.75 0.38 -22.46
CA THR A 331 -20.48 -0.70 -21.51
C THR A 331 -21.18 -0.43 -20.19
N LEU A 332 -21.83 -1.45 -19.64
CA LEU A 332 -22.42 -1.42 -18.31
C LEU A 332 -21.52 -2.18 -17.34
N THR A 333 -21.04 -1.49 -16.32
CA THR A 333 -20.22 -2.11 -15.28
C THR A 333 -20.91 -2.05 -13.94
N PHE A 334 -21.01 -3.20 -13.26
CA PHE A 334 -21.45 -3.31 -11.88
C PHE A 334 -20.26 -3.75 -11.02
N THR A 335 -19.95 -2.98 -9.99
CA THR A 335 -18.88 -3.30 -9.05
C THR A 335 -19.43 -3.38 -7.63
N HIS A 336 -19.17 -4.49 -6.95
CA HIS A 336 -19.44 -4.68 -5.54
C HIS A 336 -18.15 -5.03 -4.81
N SER A 337 -17.82 -4.33 -3.73
CA SER A 337 -16.66 -4.64 -2.92
C SER A 337 -16.98 -4.61 -1.45
N THR A 338 -16.36 -5.52 -0.71
CA THR A 338 -16.38 -5.55 0.76
C THR A 338 -14.96 -5.54 1.28
N ALA A 339 -14.74 -4.87 2.40
CA ALA A 339 -13.46 -4.89 3.10
C ALA A 339 -13.71 -5.09 4.59
N LYS A 340 -12.96 -6.01 5.19
CA LYS A 340 -12.90 -6.23 6.63
C LYS A 340 -11.52 -5.81 7.10
N HIS A 341 -11.50 -4.95 8.11
CA HIS A 341 -10.28 -4.49 8.76
C HIS A 341 -10.26 -4.96 10.20
N ASP A 342 -9.12 -5.46 10.63
CA ASP A 342 -8.77 -5.68 12.03
C ASP A 342 -7.40 -5.04 12.24
N ASP A 343 -7.36 -3.92 12.95
CA ASP A 343 -6.15 -3.13 13.09
C ASP A 343 -5.91 -2.68 14.54
N GLN A 344 -4.66 -2.63 14.91
CA GLN A 344 -4.18 -2.02 16.12
C GLN A 344 -3.14 -0.96 15.78
N GLU A 345 -3.41 0.26 16.18
CA GLU A 345 -2.46 1.36 16.16
C GLU A 345 -1.91 1.58 17.56
N THR A 346 -0.59 1.55 17.72
CA THR A 346 0.03 1.99 18.95
C THR A 346 0.01 3.51 19.00
N GLY A 347 -0.45 4.04 20.14
CA GLY A 347 -0.71 5.46 20.28
C GLY A 347 0.53 6.33 20.10
N TRP A 348 0.30 7.60 19.90
CA TRP A 348 1.29 8.64 19.69
C TRP A 348 2.32 8.68 20.83
N ALA A 349 3.54 8.27 20.51
CA ALA A 349 4.69 8.47 21.37
C ALA A 349 5.10 9.94 21.38
N THR A 350 4.51 10.71 22.22
CA THR A 350 5.13 11.95 22.68
C THR A 350 6.07 11.61 23.81
N GLY A 351 7.19 10.94 23.65
CA GLY A 351 8.27 10.81 24.63
C GLY A 351 7.94 10.87 26.14
N ALA A 352 6.69 10.70 26.51
CA ALA A 352 6.17 10.74 27.86
C ALA A 352 5.11 9.65 27.97
N ASN A 353 5.39 8.67 28.79
CA ASN A 353 4.53 7.62 29.27
C ASN A 353 3.07 8.11 29.45
N ARG A 354 2.19 7.79 28.49
CA ARG A 354 0.76 8.01 28.61
C ARG A 354 0.03 6.72 28.29
N THR A 355 -0.27 5.99 29.32
CA THR A 355 -1.45 5.13 29.38
C THR A 355 -2.69 6.05 29.40
N GLU A 356 -3.31 6.31 28.28
CA GLU A 356 -4.70 6.78 28.25
C GLU A 356 -5.42 6.08 27.10
N PHE A 357 -6.44 5.36 27.45
CA PHE A 357 -7.43 4.61 26.68
C PHE A 357 -8.32 5.52 25.82
#